data_2552d546fe9f04ec860329154572f567
#
_entry.id   2552d546fe9f04ec860329154572f567
#
_cell.length_a   1.000
_cell.length_b   1.000
_cell.length_c   1.000
_cell.angle_alpha   90.00
_cell.angle_beta   90.00
_cell.angle_gamma   90.00
#
_symmetry.space_group_name_H-M   'P 1'
#
loop_
_entity.id
_entity.type
_entity.pdbx_description
1 polymer ?
#
loop_
_entity_poly.entity_id
_entity_poly.type
_entity_poly.pdbx_seq_one_letter_code
_entity_poly.pdbx_strand_id
1 'polypeptide(L)'
;MLLSLAAPGVLAAEPPADRVLQADRYTSEKGRGLAQKYQATLRDLNAKVYHCMPWLDVKKEGIGFYKPKHVDGDVRYLSLNATVDQQPAPEFTRLTVQERVSAMFSRYVPHLLRSMATNDLLKEPALEGFTVIVSWLKAEPVSGQSPVLETSAAFMPKTLVAEFLRGRASIAQLADGAHVLAWDGETKIGTMKPKAWADDFVLTYKVAGYTPDPKATCP
;
A
#
# COMPACT_ATOMS: atom_id res chain seq x y z
N MET A 1 53.91 -1.61 -18.13
CA MET A 1 52.93 -0.54 -17.78
C MET A 1 51.56 -1.22 -17.70
N LEU A 2 51.14 -1.58 -16.51
CA LEU A 2 49.85 -2.27 -16.25
C LEU A 2 48.81 -1.20 -15.95
N LEU A 3 47.84 -1.00 -16.85
CA LEU A 3 46.65 -0.18 -16.60
C LEU A 3 45.72 -0.96 -15.70
N SER A 4 45.55 -0.46 -14.44
CA SER A 4 44.53 -0.94 -13.53
C SER A 4 43.19 -0.33 -13.95
N LEU A 5 42.29 -1.13 -14.52
CA LEU A 5 40.91 -0.77 -14.76
C LEU A 5 40.19 -0.82 -13.41
N ALA A 6 39.91 0.36 -12.85
CA ALA A 6 39.00 0.49 -11.69
C ALA A 6 37.58 0.13 -12.17
N ALA A 7 37.00 -0.90 -11.55
CA ALA A 7 35.59 -1.24 -11.76
C ALA A 7 34.70 -0.07 -11.28
N PRO A 8 33.66 0.31 -12.04
CA PRO A 8 32.70 1.32 -11.58
C PRO A 8 32.04 0.82 -10.28
N GLY A 9 32.22 1.58 -9.23
CA GLY A 9 31.55 1.32 -7.95
C GLY A 9 30.03 1.37 -8.16
N VAL A 10 29.35 0.29 -7.85
CA VAL A 10 27.88 0.25 -7.77
C VAL A 10 27.51 1.23 -6.65
N LEU A 11 26.96 2.39 -7.03
CA LEU A 11 26.38 3.31 -6.07
C LEU A 11 25.27 2.55 -5.33
N ALA A 12 25.44 2.37 -4.01
CA ALA A 12 24.39 1.83 -3.17
C ALA A 12 23.15 2.73 -3.32
N ALA A 13 22.00 2.13 -3.62
CA ALA A 13 20.75 2.87 -3.67
C ALA A 13 20.56 3.63 -2.36
N GLU A 14 20.20 4.91 -2.43
CA GLU A 14 19.90 5.67 -1.22
C GLU A 14 18.79 4.97 -0.43
N PRO A 15 18.92 4.90 0.92
CA PRO A 15 17.86 4.32 1.72
C PRO A 15 16.57 5.12 1.55
N PRO A 16 15.40 4.46 1.52
CA PRO A 16 14.13 5.16 1.35
C PRO A 16 13.90 6.14 2.50
N ALA A 17 13.28 7.28 2.21
CA ALA A 17 12.83 8.20 3.24
C ALA A 17 11.94 7.47 4.25
N ASP A 18 12.08 7.76 5.56
CA ASP A 18 11.24 7.14 6.59
C ASP A 18 9.78 7.64 6.46
N ARG A 19 8.88 6.75 6.10
CA ARG A 19 7.45 7.00 5.90
C ARG A 19 6.59 6.51 7.08
N VAL A 20 7.23 6.06 8.14
CA VAL A 20 6.57 5.52 9.34
C VAL A 20 6.12 6.65 10.26
N LEU A 21 4.89 6.59 10.76
CA LEU A 21 4.41 7.49 11.80
C LEU A 21 5.19 7.24 13.10
N GLN A 22 5.87 8.26 13.59
CA GLN A 22 6.70 8.17 14.78
C GLN A 22 5.86 7.96 16.06
N ALA A 23 6.41 7.25 17.04
CA ALA A 23 5.67 6.83 18.24
C ALA A 23 5.15 8.02 19.08
N ASP A 24 5.86 9.15 19.12
CA ASP A 24 5.48 10.37 19.82
C ASP A 24 4.31 11.12 19.16
N ARG A 25 4.00 10.82 17.90
CA ARG A 25 2.88 11.42 17.14
C ARG A 25 1.52 10.76 17.44
N TYR A 26 1.50 9.61 18.12
CA TYR A 26 0.27 8.93 18.48
C TYR A 26 -0.40 9.57 19.69
N THR A 27 -1.69 9.89 19.58
CA THR A 27 -2.49 10.44 20.67
C THR A 27 -3.00 9.37 21.64
N SER A 28 -3.04 8.10 21.21
CA SER A 28 -3.51 6.97 22.03
C SER A 28 -2.32 6.16 22.54
N GLU A 29 -2.39 5.72 23.79
CA GLU A 29 -1.38 4.83 24.41
C GLU A 29 -1.28 3.49 23.66
N LYS A 30 -2.42 2.90 23.26
CA LYS A 30 -2.46 1.66 22.47
C LYS A 30 -1.70 1.82 21.15
N GLY A 31 -1.94 2.91 20.42
CA GLY A 31 -1.25 3.19 19.16
C GLY A 31 0.26 3.42 19.37
N ARG A 32 0.62 4.17 20.41
CA ARG A 32 2.01 4.44 20.76
C ARG A 32 2.75 3.16 21.15
N GLY A 33 2.14 2.31 21.98
CA GLY A 33 2.73 1.03 22.40
C GLY A 33 2.96 0.09 21.23
N LEU A 34 1.98 -0.01 20.30
CA LEU A 34 2.15 -0.77 19.06
C LEU A 34 3.29 -0.22 18.19
N ALA A 35 3.35 1.12 18.01
CA ALA A 35 4.40 1.74 17.21
C ALA A 35 5.80 1.51 17.78
N GLN A 36 5.97 1.60 19.10
CA GLN A 36 7.24 1.30 19.77
C GLN A 36 7.61 -0.17 19.62
N LYS A 37 6.67 -1.08 19.87
CA LYS A 37 6.89 -2.54 19.79
C LYS A 37 7.28 -2.99 18.39
N TYR A 38 6.66 -2.44 17.35
CA TYR A 38 6.82 -2.88 15.96
C TYR A 38 7.62 -1.90 15.08
N GLN A 39 8.37 -0.97 15.67
CA GLN A 39 9.13 0.04 14.94
C GLN A 39 10.02 -0.54 13.83
N ALA A 40 10.78 -1.60 14.15
CA ALA A 40 11.64 -2.27 13.18
C ALA A 40 10.84 -2.91 12.05
N THR A 41 9.72 -3.57 12.36
CA THR A 41 8.81 -4.18 11.38
C THR A 41 8.20 -3.15 10.44
N LEU A 42 7.82 -1.97 10.95
CA LEU A 42 7.27 -0.89 10.12
C LEU A 42 8.31 -0.30 9.17
N ARG A 43 9.57 -0.16 9.62
CA ARG A 43 10.68 0.29 8.76
C ARG A 43 11.05 -0.75 7.71
N ASP A 44 11.04 -2.03 8.07
CA ASP A 44 11.22 -3.13 7.12
C ASP A 44 10.11 -3.13 6.05
N LEU A 45 8.86 -2.91 6.45
CA LEU A 45 7.74 -2.74 5.52
C LEU A 45 7.98 -1.56 4.57
N ASN A 46 8.42 -0.40 5.09
CA ASN A 46 8.75 0.76 4.26
C ASN A 46 9.83 0.43 3.21
N ALA A 47 10.90 -0.23 3.62
CA ALA A 47 11.98 -0.66 2.73
C ALA A 47 11.48 -1.68 1.68
N LYS A 48 10.66 -2.66 2.08
CA LYS A 48 10.08 -3.64 1.16
C LYS A 48 9.20 -3.00 0.08
N VAL A 49 8.33 -2.07 0.48
CA VAL A 49 7.50 -1.35 -0.51
C VAL A 49 8.38 -0.58 -1.49
N TYR A 50 9.38 0.13 -1.00
CA TYR A 50 10.31 0.88 -1.83
C TYR A 50 11.06 -0.01 -2.84
N HIS A 51 11.55 -1.17 -2.41
CA HIS A 51 12.35 -2.04 -3.27
C HIS A 51 11.50 -2.95 -4.17
N CYS A 52 10.35 -3.41 -3.69
CA CYS A 52 9.53 -4.38 -4.43
C CYS A 52 8.45 -3.75 -5.29
N MET A 53 8.05 -2.53 -4.97
CA MET A 53 7.02 -1.77 -5.69
C MET A 53 7.46 -0.30 -5.83
N PRO A 54 8.58 -0.02 -6.55
CA PRO A 54 9.16 1.33 -6.63
C PRO A 54 8.24 2.37 -7.28
N TRP A 55 7.16 1.93 -7.94
CA TRP A 55 6.11 2.79 -8.48
C TRP A 55 5.04 3.17 -7.45
N LEU A 56 5.17 2.73 -6.21
CA LEU A 56 4.33 3.16 -5.09
C LEU A 56 5.07 4.19 -4.24
N ASP A 57 4.63 5.44 -4.30
CA ASP A 57 5.11 6.46 -3.37
C ASP A 57 4.31 6.38 -2.06
N VAL A 58 4.95 5.84 -1.01
CA VAL A 58 4.36 5.81 0.32
C VAL A 58 4.31 7.23 0.86
N LYS A 59 3.12 7.71 1.24
CA LYS A 59 2.94 9.07 1.77
C LYS A 59 3.71 9.26 3.08
N LYS A 60 4.09 10.51 3.35
CA LYS A 60 4.67 10.88 4.65
C LYS A 60 3.75 10.40 5.78
N GLU A 61 4.31 9.72 6.77
CA GLU A 61 3.54 9.09 7.86
C GLU A 61 2.47 8.09 7.34
N GLY A 62 2.67 7.53 6.14
CA GLY A 62 1.72 6.63 5.48
C GLY A 62 1.70 5.22 6.06
N ILE A 63 2.69 4.85 6.89
CA ILE A 63 2.74 3.56 7.58
C ILE A 63 2.58 3.77 9.08
N GLY A 64 1.59 3.10 9.69
CA GLY A 64 1.36 3.22 11.13
C GLY A 64 0.08 2.55 11.61
N PHE A 65 -0.17 2.63 12.91
CA PHE A 65 -1.33 2.05 13.56
C PHE A 65 -2.43 3.10 13.74
N TYR A 66 -3.39 3.13 12.83
CA TYR A 66 -4.46 4.13 12.81
C TYR A 66 -5.80 3.55 13.27
N LYS A 67 -6.64 4.41 13.84
CA LYS A 67 -8.04 4.08 14.09
C LYS A 67 -8.88 4.36 12.84
N PRO A 68 -9.61 3.36 12.30
CA PRO A 68 -10.57 3.62 11.24
C PRO A 68 -11.72 4.52 11.74
N LYS A 69 -12.09 5.54 10.98
CA LYS A 69 -13.13 6.50 11.38
C LYS A 69 -14.54 5.89 11.52
N HIS A 70 -14.78 4.75 10.87
CA HIS A 70 -16.09 4.08 10.86
C HIS A 70 -16.21 3.01 11.96
N VAL A 71 -15.23 2.90 12.86
CA VAL A 71 -15.22 1.93 13.95
C VAL A 71 -15.13 2.66 15.29
N ASP A 72 -15.98 2.26 16.24
CA ASP A 72 -15.99 2.81 17.60
C ASP A 72 -14.88 2.21 18.48
N GLY A 73 -14.64 2.83 19.63
CA GLY A 73 -13.61 2.40 20.57
C GLY A 73 -12.16 2.72 20.14
N ASP A 74 -11.18 2.24 20.88
CA ASP A 74 -9.75 2.41 20.58
C ASP A 74 -9.22 1.21 19.76
N VAL A 75 -9.81 1.03 18.57
CA VAL A 75 -9.45 0.00 17.60
C VAL A 75 -8.24 0.46 16.79
N ARG A 76 -7.28 -0.43 16.54
CA ARG A 76 -6.08 -0.12 15.75
C ARG A 76 -5.91 -1.08 14.57
N TYR A 77 -5.72 -0.48 13.40
CA TYR A 77 -5.38 -1.17 12.16
C TYR A 77 -3.97 -0.74 11.72
N LEU A 78 -3.15 -1.68 11.30
CA LEU A 78 -1.93 -1.33 10.58
C LEU A 78 -2.33 -0.81 9.21
N SER A 79 -1.99 0.44 8.94
CA SER A 79 -2.34 1.13 7.69
C SER A 79 -1.11 1.39 6.85
N LEU A 80 -1.26 1.23 5.53
CA LEU A 80 -0.31 1.66 4.52
C LEU A 80 -1.06 2.56 3.52
N ASN A 81 -0.53 3.76 3.30
CA ASN A 81 -1.07 4.75 2.38
C ASN A 81 -0.03 5.10 1.33
N ALA A 82 -0.32 4.76 0.07
CA ALA A 82 0.57 5.00 -1.05
C ALA A 82 -0.17 5.58 -2.26
N THR A 83 0.58 6.31 -3.08
CA THR A 83 0.13 6.79 -4.39
C THR A 83 0.82 5.98 -5.47
N VAL A 84 0.08 5.56 -6.48
CA VAL A 84 0.63 4.95 -7.69
C VAL A 84 1.23 6.07 -8.54
N ASP A 85 2.57 6.11 -8.58
CA ASP A 85 3.33 7.09 -9.38
C ASP A 85 3.46 6.62 -10.81
N GLN A 86 2.31 6.60 -11.51
CA GLN A 86 2.26 6.20 -12.91
C GLN A 86 1.05 6.81 -13.60
N GLN A 87 1.20 7.06 -14.89
CA GLN A 87 0.09 7.49 -15.73
C GLN A 87 -0.82 6.31 -16.05
N PRO A 88 -2.15 6.52 -15.95
CA PRO A 88 -3.10 5.47 -16.28
C PRO A 88 -3.09 5.21 -17.79
N ALA A 89 -3.20 3.94 -18.17
CA ALA A 89 -3.43 3.57 -19.56
C ALA A 89 -4.81 4.08 -20.03
N PRO A 90 -4.99 4.40 -21.33
CA PRO A 90 -6.27 4.88 -21.85
C PRO A 90 -7.45 3.94 -21.56
N GLU A 91 -7.21 2.64 -21.54
CA GLU A 91 -8.19 1.60 -21.20
C GLU A 91 -8.67 1.75 -19.76
N PHE A 92 -7.76 2.02 -18.83
CA PHE A 92 -8.08 2.23 -17.41
C PHE A 92 -8.92 3.49 -17.20
N THR A 93 -8.64 4.58 -17.92
CA THR A 93 -9.40 5.82 -17.78
C THR A 93 -10.86 5.70 -18.26
N ARG A 94 -11.15 4.72 -19.13
CA ARG A 94 -12.52 4.44 -19.63
C ARG A 94 -13.36 3.60 -18.66
N LEU A 95 -12.74 2.95 -17.69
CA LEU A 95 -13.43 2.18 -16.69
C LEU A 95 -14.33 3.08 -15.82
N THR A 96 -15.39 2.52 -15.28
CA THR A 96 -16.17 3.17 -14.22
C THR A 96 -15.34 3.24 -12.92
N VAL A 97 -15.71 4.12 -12.01
CA VAL A 97 -15.07 4.22 -10.68
C VAL A 97 -15.07 2.87 -9.98
N GLN A 98 -16.19 2.13 -10.03
CA GLN A 98 -16.30 0.81 -9.41
C GLN A 98 -15.31 -0.20 -10.00
N GLU A 99 -15.10 -0.18 -11.30
CA GLU A 99 -14.14 -1.04 -12.00
C GLU A 99 -12.70 -0.63 -11.69
N ARG A 100 -12.38 0.67 -11.70
CA ARG A 100 -11.05 1.14 -11.30
C ARG A 100 -10.71 0.76 -9.85
N VAL A 101 -11.65 0.94 -8.92
CA VAL A 101 -11.48 0.48 -7.53
C VAL A 101 -11.27 -1.03 -7.47
N SER A 102 -12.00 -1.82 -8.28
CA SER A 102 -11.83 -3.28 -8.35
C SER A 102 -10.45 -3.68 -8.88
N ALA A 103 -9.99 -3.01 -9.94
CA ALA A 103 -8.67 -3.24 -10.53
C ALA A 103 -7.55 -2.90 -9.54
N MET A 104 -7.63 -1.73 -8.89
CA MET A 104 -6.64 -1.28 -7.91
C MET A 104 -6.63 -2.14 -6.63
N PHE A 105 -7.83 -2.56 -6.16
CA PHE A 105 -7.95 -3.51 -5.06
C PHE A 105 -7.24 -4.83 -5.39
N SER A 106 -7.59 -5.44 -6.52
CA SER A 106 -7.06 -6.75 -6.91
C SER A 106 -5.55 -6.73 -7.15
N ARG A 107 -5.04 -5.62 -7.64
CA ARG A 107 -3.61 -5.44 -7.90
C ARG A 107 -2.79 -5.25 -6.63
N TYR A 108 -3.20 -4.30 -5.80
CA TYR A 108 -2.33 -3.82 -4.73
C TYR A 108 -2.65 -4.43 -3.37
N VAL A 109 -3.94 -4.63 -3.03
CA VAL A 109 -4.31 -5.06 -1.68
C VAL A 109 -3.72 -6.42 -1.32
N PRO A 110 -3.87 -7.50 -2.13
CA PRO A 110 -3.31 -8.80 -1.81
C PRO A 110 -1.78 -8.77 -1.67
N HIS A 111 -1.12 -7.98 -2.51
CA HIS A 111 0.33 -7.91 -2.56
C HIS A 111 0.89 -7.16 -1.34
N LEU A 112 0.30 -6.00 -1.03
CA LEU A 112 0.67 -5.23 0.15
C LEU A 112 0.39 -5.99 1.44
N LEU A 113 -0.73 -6.73 1.54
CA LEU A 113 -1.03 -7.54 2.71
C LEU A 113 0.03 -8.61 3.00
N ARG A 114 0.62 -9.24 1.98
CA ARG A 114 1.71 -10.21 2.16
C ARG A 114 2.95 -9.56 2.80
N SER A 115 3.20 -8.29 2.49
CA SER A 115 4.31 -7.53 3.11
C SER A 115 3.94 -7.00 4.50
N MET A 116 2.69 -6.60 4.72
CA MET A 116 2.21 -5.97 5.96
C MET A 116 1.96 -6.98 7.09
N ALA A 117 1.32 -8.12 6.78
CA ALA A 117 0.76 -9.01 7.79
C ALA A 117 1.75 -10.13 8.17
N THR A 118 2.77 -9.77 8.93
CA THR A 118 3.70 -10.74 9.51
C THR A 118 3.01 -11.62 10.56
N ASN A 119 3.59 -12.80 10.85
CA ASN A 119 3.07 -13.70 11.86
C ASN A 119 2.88 -13.06 13.24
N ASP A 120 3.79 -12.16 13.63
CA ASP A 120 3.74 -11.49 14.92
C ASP A 120 2.61 -10.45 14.96
N LEU A 121 2.40 -9.71 13.87
CA LEU A 121 1.27 -8.78 13.73
C LEU A 121 -0.07 -9.50 13.68
N LEU A 122 -0.15 -10.65 13.03
CA LEU A 122 -1.37 -11.47 13.01
C LEU A 122 -1.74 -12.03 14.39
N LYS A 123 -0.76 -12.24 15.27
CA LYS A 123 -0.96 -12.71 16.66
C LYS A 123 -1.14 -11.55 17.66
N GLU A 124 -0.87 -10.30 17.26
CA GLU A 124 -0.95 -9.14 18.16
C GLU A 124 -2.39 -8.88 18.61
N PRO A 125 -2.73 -9.05 19.90
CA PRO A 125 -4.11 -8.89 20.36
C PRO A 125 -4.62 -7.45 20.28
N ALA A 126 -3.71 -6.46 20.36
CA ALA A 126 -4.05 -5.05 20.27
C ALA A 126 -4.29 -4.58 18.83
N LEU A 127 -4.02 -5.42 17.81
CA LEU A 127 -4.25 -5.12 16.41
C LEU A 127 -5.55 -5.82 15.95
N GLU A 128 -6.47 -5.05 15.39
CA GLU A 128 -7.78 -5.55 14.95
C GLU A 128 -7.82 -5.84 13.44
N GLY A 129 -6.97 -5.20 12.64
CA GLY A 129 -6.99 -5.38 11.20
C GLY A 129 -5.89 -4.63 10.46
N PHE A 130 -6.07 -4.59 9.15
CA PHE A 130 -5.16 -3.96 8.20
C PHE A 130 -5.93 -2.99 7.30
N THR A 131 -5.29 -1.88 6.95
CA THR A 131 -5.84 -0.90 6.00
C THR A 131 -4.85 -0.67 4.89
N VAL A 132 -5.31 -0.81 3.65
CA VAL A 132 -4.55 -0.43 2.47
C VAL A 132 -5.25 0.75 1.80
N ILE A 133 -4.54 1.87 1.68
CA ILE A 133 -5.02 3.07 1.01
C ILE A 133 -4.17 3.26 -0.23
N VAL A 134 -4.81 3.26 -1.40
CA VAL A 134 -4.15 3.47 -2.69
C VAL A 134 -4.80 4.64 -3.38
N SER A 135 -3.97 5.60 -3.81
CA SER A 135 -4.37 6.72 -4.66
C SER A 135 -3.73 6.55 -6.04
N TRP A 136 -4.44 6.96 -7.09
CA TRP A 136 -3.96 6.88 -8.48
C TRP A 136 -4.47 8.07 -9.28
N LEU A 137 -3.78 8.39 -10.37
CA LEU A 137 -4.24 9.42 -11.32
C LEU A 137 -5.54 8.98 -12.00
N LYS A 138 -6.55 9.83 -11.95
CA LYS A 138 -7.84 9.60 -12.63
C LYS A 138 -7.70 9.69 -14.14
N ALA A 139 -6.92 10.66 -14.61
CA ALA A 139 -6.63 10.92 -16.01
C ALA A 139 -5.30 11.68 -16.12
N GLU A 140 -4.75 11.76 -17.33
CA GLU A 140 -3.60 12.63 -17.58
C GLU A 140 -3.91 14.08 -17.17
N PRO A 141 -3.02 14.74 -16.41
CA PRO A 141 -3.21 16.14 -16.04
C PRO A 141 -3.21 17.02 -17.29
N VAL A 142 -4.22 17.88 -17.43
CA VAL A 142 -4.18 18.93 -18.44
C VAL A 142 -3.12 19.96 -18.03
N SER A 143 -2.34 20.47 -19.00
CA SER A 143 -1.28 21.45 -18.74
C SER A 143 -1.80 22.61 -17.91
N GLY A 144 -1.12 22.89 -16.79
CA GLY A 144 -1.49 23.96 -15.86
C GLY A 144 -2.56 23.62 -14.82
N GLN A 145 -3.08 22.40 -14.82
CA GLN A 145 -4.01 21.92 -13.79
C GLN A 145 -3.32 20.95 -12.82
N SER A 146 -3.72 20.98 -11.56
CA SER A 146 -3.28 19.97 -10.59
C SER A 146 -3.85 18.61 -10.92
N PRO A 147 -3.07 17.52 -10.77
CA PRO A 147 -3.53 16.19 -11.01
C PRO A 147 -4.70 15.83 -10.06
N VAL A 148 -5.76 15.27 -10.61
CA VAL A 148 -6.87 14.72 -9.81
C VAL A 148 -6.59 13.26 -9.53
N LEU A 149 -6.53 12.92 -8.23
CA LEU A 149 -6.35 11.56 -7.77
C LEU A 149 -7.68 10.95 -7.36
N GLU A 150 -7.94 9.73 -7.78
CA GLU A 150 -8.90 8.87 -7.12
C GLU A 150 -8.20 8.10 -6.00
N THR A 151 -8.93 7.77 -4.95
CA THR A 151 -8.40 7.05 -3.79
C THR A 151 -9.37 5.96 -3.36
N SER A 152 -8.86 4.79 -3.03
CA SER A 152 -9.61 3.77 -2.30
C SER A 152 -8.91 3.41 -0.98
N ALA A 153 -9.72 3.14 0.05
CA ALA A 153 -9.25 2.65 1.33
C ALA A 153 -9.99 1.35 1.65
N ALA A 154 -9.24 0.25 1.74
CA ALA A 154 -9.75 -1.07 2.08
C ALA A 154 -9.40 -1.40 3.53
N PHE A 155 -10.41 -1.59 4.37
CA PHE A 155 -10.29 -1.96 5.77
C PHE A 155 -10.65 -3.44 5.93
N MET A 156 -9.72 -4.23 6.40
CA MET A 156 -9.86 -5.69 6.48
C MET A 156 -9.62 -6.17 7.91
N PRO A 157 -10.58 -6.91 8.50
CA PRO A 157 -10.37 -7.55 9.79
C PRO A 157 -9.18 -8.50 9.76
N LYS A 158 -8.43 -8.56 10.85
CA LYS A 158 -7.23 -9.41 10.98
C LYS A 158 -7.51 -10.88 10.67
N THR A 159 -8.66 -11.41 11.09
CA THR A 159 -9.08 -12.77 10.83
C THR A 159 -9.22 -13.07 9.34
N LEU A 160 -9.86 -12.17 8.59
CA LEU A 160 -10.01 -12.29 7.14
C LEU A 160 -8.66 -12.29 6.43
N VAL A 161 -7.76 -11.38 6.83
CA VAL A 161 -6.40 -11.32 6.27
C VAL A 161 -5.63 -12.60 6.57
N ALA A 162 -5.74 -13.14 7.79
CA ALA A 162 -5.11 -14.39 8.15
C ALA A 162 -5.61 -15.58 7.30
N GLU A 163 -6.93 -15.67 7.04
CA GLU A 163 -7.51 -16.69 6.16
C GLU A 163 -7.01 -16.56 4.72
N PHE A 164 -6.96 -15.32 4.21
CA PHE A 164 -6.43 -15.04 2.87
C PHE A 164 -4.96 -15.46 2.74
N LEU A 165 -4.10 -15.08 3.67
CA LEU A 165 -2.66 -15.40 3.61
C LEU A 165 -2.38 -16.90 3.76
N ARG A 166 -3.27 -17.65 4.41
CA ARG A 166 -3.21 -19.12 4.50
C ARG A 166 -3.81 -19.84 3.29
N GLY A 167 -4.29 -19.10 2.29
CA GLY A 167 -4.93 -19.67 1.10
C GLY A 167 -6.35 -20.22 1.34
N ARG A 168 -6.99 -19.90 2.49
CA ARG A 168 -8.35 -20.34 2.82
C ARG A 168 -9.43 -19.34 2.38
N ALA A 169 -9.04 -18.12 2.00
CA ALA A 169 -9.91 -17.15 1.38
C ALA A 169 -9.32 -16.72 0.03
N SER A 170 -10.16 -16.61 -0.99
CA SER A 170 -9.81 -16.08 -2.30
C SER A 170 -9.76 -14.55 -2.28
N ILE A 171 -9.25 -13.93 -3.36
CA ILE A 171 -9.31 -12.47 -3.55
C ILE A 171 -10.75 -11.97 -3.54
N ALA A 172 -11.69 -12.71 -4.13
CA ALA A 172 -13.10 -12.36 -4.12
C ALA A 172 -13.66 -12.33 -2.68
N GLN A 173 -13.37 -13.35 -1.89
CA GLN A 173 -13.78 -13.39 -0.48
C GLN A 173 -13.11 -12.31 0.36
N LEU A 174 -11.84 -11.97 0.06
CA LEU A 174 -11.15 -10.84 0.69
C LEU A 174 -11.86 -9.51 0.35
N ALA A 175 -12.24 -9.31 -0.91
CA ALA A 175 -12.97 -8.13 -1.37
C ALA A 175 -14.37 -8.02 -0.73
N ASP A 176 -15.10 -9.14 -0.66
CA ASP A 176 -16.45 -9.19 -0.08
C ASP A 176 -16.44 -8.89 1.42
N GLY A 177 -15.42 -9.35 2.14
CA GLY A 177 -15.27 -9.15 3.59
C GLY A 177 -14.58 -7.82 3.97
N ALA A 178 -14.05 -7.08 3.01
CA ALA A 178 -13.45 -5.77 3.25
C ALA A 178 -14.51 -4.66 3.28
N HIS A 179 -14.32 -3.68 4.17
CA HIS A 179 -15.03 -2.40 4.08
C HIS A 179 -14.20 -1.45 3.20
N VAL A 180 -14.70 -1.14 2.00
CA VAL A 180 -13.96 -0.32 1.03
C VAL A 180 -14.67 1.01 0.83
N LEU A 181 -13.93 2.10 0.99
CA LEU A 181 -14.37 3.46 0.73
C LEU A 181 -13.61 4.03 -0.47
N ALA A 182 -14.24 4.92 -1.24
CA ALA A 182 -13.59 5.60 -2.36
C ALA A 182 -13.85 7.11 -2.36
N TRP A 183 -12.90 7.83 -2.95
CA TRP A 183 -12.92 9.27 -3.16
C TRP A 183 -12.50 9.64 -4.58
N ASP A 184 -13.09 10.72 -5.10
CA ASP A 184 -12.68 11.42 -6.32
C ASP A 184 -12.12 12.79 -5.89
N GLY A 185 -10.82 12.96 -5.93
CA GLY A 185 -10.16 14.08 -5.26
C GLY A 185 -10.47 14.07 -3.77
N GLU A 186 -11.03 15.15 -3.26
CA GLU A 186 -11.47 15.30 -1.87
C GLU A 186 -12.91 14.83 -1.63
N THR A 187 -13.66 14.56 -2.70
CA THR A 187 -15.08 14.20 -2.61
C THR A 187 -15.23 12.72 -2.30
N LYS A 188 -15.87 12.39 -1.18
CA LYS A 188 -16.20 11.01 -0.83
C LYS A 188 -17.29 10.49 -1.77
N ILE A 189 -16.97 9.44 -2.53
CA ILE A 189 -17.95 8.75 -3.40
C ILE A 189 -18.85 7.85 -2.55
N GLY A 190 -18.27 7.10 -1.61
CA GLY A 190 -19.01 6.20 -0.71
C GLY A 190 -18.37 4.84 -0.52
N THR A 191 -19.19 3.87 -0.11
CA THR A 191 -18.79 2.47 0.04
C THR A 191 -18.79 1.78 -1.31
N MET A 192 -17.71 1.04 -1.59
CA MET A 192 -17.55 0.26 -2.82
C MET A 192 -17.59 -1.24 -2.52
N LYS A 193 -17.96 -2.01 -3.52
CA LYS A 193 -17.93 -3.48 -3.52
C LYS A 193 -16.98 -3.94 -4.63
N PRO A 194 -15.66 -3.93 -4.40
CA PRO A 194 -14.72 -4.35 -5.42
C PRO A 194 -14.97 -5.81 -5.80
N LYS A 195 -14.85 -6.10 -7.08
CA LYS A 195 -14.86 -7.47 -7.61
C LYS A 195 -13.43 -7.90 -7.87
N ALA A 196 -13.17 -9.20 -7.83
CA ALA A 196 -11.89 -9.71 -8.30
C ALA A 196 -11.70 -9.31 -9.77
N TRP A 197 -10.57 -8.70 -10.08
CA TRP A 197 -10.23 -8.19 -11.40
C TRP A 197 -8.99 -8.91 -11.92
N ALA A 198 -9.06 -9.53 -13.06
CA ALA A 198 -7.95 -10.18 -13.74
C ALA A 198 -7.70 -9.43 -15.05
N ASP A 199 -6.90 -8.36 -14.98
CA ASP A 199 -6.56 -7.56 -16.14
C ASP A 199 -5.05 -7.36 -16.23
N ASP A 200 -4.50 -7.52 -17.42
CA ASP A 200 -3.06 -7.49 -17.68
C ASP A 200 -2.49 -6.07 -17.81
N PHE A 201 -3.34 -5.05 -18.05
CA PHE A 201 -2.83 -3.69 -18.28
C PHE A 201 -2.05 -3.12 -17.08
N VAL A 202 -2.25 -3.69 -15.90
CA VAL A 202 -1.58 -3.29 -14.67
C VAL A 202 -0.25 -4.05 -14.47
N LEU A 203 0.07 -5.08 -15.27
CA LEU A 203 1.26 -5.92 -15.11
C LEU A 203 2.53 -5.33 -15.75
N THR A 204 2.41 -4.36 -16.62
CA THR A 204 3.49 -3.87 -17.49
C THR A 204 4.20 -2.61 -17.02
N TYR A 205 4.01 -2.19 -15.76
CA TYR A 205 4.65 -0.98 -15.28
C TYR A 205 6.14 -1.16 -15.07
N LYS A 206 6.93 -0.53 -15.94
CA LYS A 206 8.37 -0.33 -15.75
C LYS A 206 8.57 1.10 -15.25
N VAL A 207 9.15 1.24 -14.08
CA VAL A 207 9.62 2.54 -13.58
C VAL A 207 10.91 2.86 -14.31
N ALA A 208 10.91 3.97 -15.03
CA ALA A 208 12.11 4.43 -15.72
C ALA A 208 13.23 4.73 -14.72
N GLY A 209 14.42 4.17 -14.96
CA GLY A 209 15.60 4.41 -14.14
C GLY A 209 15.69 3.65 -12.81
N TYR A 210 14.72 2.80 -12.50
CA TYR A 210 14.79 1.95 -11.29
C TYR A 210 15.53 0.65 -11.60
N THR A 211 16.54 0.36 -10.79
CA THR A 211 17.22 -0.95 -10.78
C THR A 211 16.82 -1.69 -9.50
N PRO A 212 16.18 -2.87 -9.61
CA PRO A 212 15.83 -3.66 -8.44
C PRO A 212 17.07 -3.96 -7.59
N ASP A 213 16.95 -3.84 -6.27
CA ASP A 213 17.99 -4.32 -5.36
C ASP A 213 18.02 -5.86 -5.44
N PRO A 214 19.14 -6.46 -5.89
CA PRO A 214 19.24 -7.90 -6.00
C PRO A 214 19.17 -8.65 -4.67
N LYS A 215 19.30 -7.92 -3.55
CA LYS A 215 19.18 -8.46 -2.19
C LYS A 215 17.74 -8.35 -1.64
N ALA A 216 16.86 -7.57 -2.28
CA ALA A 216 15.48 -7.44 -1.83
C ALA A 216 14.70 -8.72 -2.13
N THR A 217 14.16 -9.34 -1.09
CA THR A 217 13.24 -10.47 -1.21
C THR A 217 11.82 -9.96 -1.30
N CYS A 218 11.25 -10.01 -2.50
CA CYS A 218 9.87 -9.57 -2.75
C CYS A 218 8.88 -10.74 -2.63
N PRO A 219 7.70 -10.53 -1.99
CA PRO A 219 6.68 -11.57 -1.80
C PRO A 219 5.89 -11.87 -3.08
#